data_00c2ecf0642f213ea9b10ded11677d39
#
_entry.id   00c2ecf0642f213ea9b10ded11677d39
#
_cell.length_a   1.000
_cell.length_b   1.000
_cell.length_c   1.000
_cell.angle_alpha   90.00
_cell.angle_beta   90.00
_cell.angle_gamma   90.00
#
_symmetry.space_group_name_H-M   'P 1'
#
loop_
_entity.id
_entity.type
_entity.pdbx_description
1 polymer ?
#
loop_
_entity_poly.entity_id
_entity_poly.type
_entity_poly.pdbx_seq_one_letter_code
_entity_poly.pdbx_strand_id
1 'polypeptide(L)'
;MENLQREYEELNEEIQAGTTASGEMPVTEFFNLFADAASENGDTPDLSYTPILNESVNGYRVDGYAFEMQEGEDKSVSELYLVVCNYRNDYELFTLNKKDIEKCVNGAKRFLAKVLDPQFIINLEESSPAFQLGILIKEQIPKIKRVRLIILTNGILSLRKKVLPEE
;
A
#
# COMPACT_ATOMS: atom_id res chain seq x y z
N MET A 1 12.81 -23.11 6.41
CA MET A 1 11.87 -23.26 5.27
C MET A 1 10.55 -23.85 5.70
N GLU A 2 10.53 -24.92 6.44
CA GLU A 2 9.25 -25.50 6.94
C GLU A 2 8.47 -24.53 7.83
N ASN A 3 9.15 -23.72 8.66
CA ASN A 3 8.51 -22.73 9.52
C ASN A 3 7.85 -21.59 8.75
N LEU A 4 8.47 -21.12 7.67
CA LEU A 4 7.91 -20.05 6.86
C LEU A 4 6.68 -20.51 6.07
N GLN A 5 6.70 -21.73 5.55
CA GLN A 5 5.54 -22.32 4.88
C GLN A 5 4.38 -22.46 5.87
N ARG A 6 4.65 -22.89 7.08
CA ARG A 6 3.65 -23.03 8.12
C ARG A 6 3.05 -21.67 8.53
N GLU A 7 3.90 -20.66 8.73
CA GLU A 7 3.44 -19.30 9.02
C GLU A 7 2.59 -18.73 7.89
N TYR A 8 2.97 -18.99 6.65
CA TYR A 8 2.21 -18.61 5.48
C TYR A 8 0.82 -19.27 5.45
N GLU A 9 0.75 -20.56 5.73
CA GLU A 9 -0.50 -21.31 5.79
C GLU A 9 -1.40 -20.79 6.92
N GLU A 10 -0.84 -20.54 8.10
CA GLU A 10 -1.56 -19.99 9.25
C GLU A 10 -2.13 -18.59 8.93
N LEU A 11 -1.36 -17.73 8.27
CA LEU A 11 -1.83 -16.42 7.84
C LEU A 11 -2.99 -16.55 6.84
N ASN A 12 -2.86 -17.43 5.86
CA ASN A 12 -3.92 -17.65 4.87
C ASN A 12 -5.20 -18.21 5.49
N GLU A 13 -5.09 -19.09 6.48
CA GLU A 13 -6.23 -19.59 7.25
C GLU A 13 -6.92 -18.47 8.02
N GLU A 14 -6.16 -17.59 8.65
CA GLU A 14 -6.71 -16.44 9.37
C GLU A 14 -7.44 -15.48 8.42
N ILE A 15 -6.84 -15.21 7.24
CA ILE A 15 -7.47 -14.38 6.21
C ILE A 15 -8.76 -15.02 5.72
N GLN A 16 -8.75 -16.32 5.46
CA GLN A 16 -9.93 -17.05 4.99
C GLN A 16 -11.05 -17.04 6.02
N ALA A 17 -10.72 -17.19 7.30
CA ALA A 17 -11.69 -17.10 8.39
C ALA A 17 -12.29 -15.69 8.48
N GLY A 18 -11.48 -14.66 8.35
CA GLY A 18 -11.93 -13.27 8.32
C GLY A 18 -12.84 -12.99 7.12
N THR A 19 -12.47 -13.47 5.95
CA THR A 19 -13.27 -13.35 4.71
C THR A 19 -14.64 -14.02 4.89
N THR A 20 -14.68 -15.21 5.47
CA THR A 20 -15.94 -15.93 5.72
C THR A 20 -16.83 -15.17 6.72
N ALA A 21 -16.24 -14.59 7.75
CA ALA A 21 -16.98 -13.86 8.78
C ALA A 21 -17.50 -12.49 8.29
N SER A 22 -16.70 -11.75 7.53
CA SER A 22 -17.02 -10.38 7.10
C SER A 22 -17.72 -10.30 5.75
N GLY A 23 -17.54 -11.30 4.88
CA GLY A 23 -17.97 -11.26 3.48
C GLY A 23 -17.08 -10.40 2.58
N GLU A 24 -15.98 -9.87 3.11
CA GLU A 24 -15.02 -9.08 2.34
C GLU A 24 -14.09 -9.97 1.51
N MET A 25 -13.38 -9.36 0.57
CA MET A 25 -12.40 -10.07 -0.25
C MET A 25 -11.15 -10.41 0.58
N PRO A 26 -10.41 -11.49 0.24
CA PRO A 26 -9.19 -11.86 0.97
C PRO A 26 -8.14 -10.76 1.05
N VAL A 27 -7.94 -9.99 -0.01
CA VAL A 27 -6.98 -8.88 -0.02
C VAL A 27 -7.39 -7.78 0.97
N THR A 28 -8.67 -7.52 1.12
CA THR A 28 -9.20 -6.54 2.07
C THR A 28 -8.92 -7.00 3.50
N GLU A 29 -9.17 -8.25 3.81
CA GLU A 29 -8.87 -8.83 5.13
C GLU A 29 -7.36 -8.78 5.43
N PHE A 30 -6.53 -9.12 4.46
CA PHE A 30 -5.08 -9.04 4.59
C PHE A 30 -4.61 -7.62 4.88
N PHE A 31 -5.13 -6.64 4.13
CA PHE A 31 -4.81 -5.23 4.36
C PHE A 31 -5.21 -4.81 5.78
N ASN A 32 -6.41 -5.14 6.21
CA ASN A 32 -6.92 -4.73 7.51
C ASN A 32 -6.14 -5.36 8.66
N LEU A 33 -5.75 -6.63 8.55
CA LEU A 33 -4.90 -7.28 9.56
C LEU A 33 -3.58 -6.53 9.75
N PHE A 34 -2.94 -6.16 8.65
CA PHE A 34 -1.70 -5.39 8.72
C PHE A 34 -1.94 -3.98 9.26
N ALA A 35 -2.96 -3.30 8.77
CA ALA A 35 -3.28 -1.92 9.15
C ALA A 35 -3.56 -1.81 10.66
N ASP A 36 -4.33 -2.74 11.20
CA ASP A 36 -4.64 -2.80 12.62
C ASP A 36 -3.38 -3.04 13.46
N ALA A 37 -2.56 -4.01 13.05
CA ALA A 37 -1.31 -4.31 13.75
C ALA A 37 -0.33 -3.14 13.71
N ALA A 38 -0.17 -2.49 12.58
CA ALA A 38 0.74 -1.35 12.41
C ALA A 38 0.28 -0.14 13.24
N SER A 39 -1.02 0.11 13.29
CA SER A 39 -1.61 1.18 14.09
C SER A 39 -1.46 0.90 15.59
N GLU A 40 -1.76 -0.31 16.03
CA GLU A 40 -1.62 -0.72 17.44
C GLU A 40 -0.17 -0.63 17.92
N ASN A 41 0.78 -0.98 17.07
CA ASN A 41 2.21 -0.88 17.39
C ASN A 41 2.77 0.54 17.29
N GLY A 42 2.00 1.50 16.76
CA GLY A 42 2.46 2.87 16.57
C GLY A 42 3.38 3.06 15.36
N ASP A 43 3.46 2.08 14.48
CA ASP A 43 4.32 2.14 13.29
C ASP A 43 3.77 3.07 12.20
N THR A 44 2.45 3.12 12.09
CA THR A 44 1.74 3.96 11.13
C THR A 44 0.50 4.59 11.77
N PRO A 45 -0.03 5.68 11.18
CA PRO A 45 -1.40 6.10 11.49
C PRO A 45 -2.40 5.05 10.98
N ASP A 46 -3.67 5.25 11.22
CA ASP A 46 -4.72 4.37 10.71
C ASP A 46 -4.76 4.40 9.19
N LEU A 47 -4.43 3.27 8.57
CA LEU A 47 -4.42 3.13 7.12
C LEU A 47 -5.83 2.83 6.59
N SER A 48 -6.24 3.55 5.56
CA SER A 48 -7.52 3.36 4.91
C SER A 48 -7.37 2.53 3.64
N TYR A 49 -8.16 1.46 3.52
CA TYR A 49 -8.19 0.65 2.30
C TYR A 49 -8.97 1.40 1.21
N THR A 50 -8.26 1.78 0.16
CA THR A 50 -8.83 2.55 -0.95
C THR A 50 -8.20 2.04 -2.25
N PRO A 51 -8.70 0.95 -2.82
CA PRO A 51 -8.09 0.35 -4.02
C PRO A 51 -8.27 1.24 -5.24
N ILE A 52 -7.16 1.60 -5.85
CA ILE A 52 -7.07 2.41 -7.06
C ILE A 52 -6.16 1.66 -8.03
N LEU A 53 -6.71 1.27 -9.17
CA LEU A 53 -5.96 0.51 -10.17
C LEU A 53 -6.29 1.00 -11.57
N ASN A 54 -5.24 1.24 -12.35
CA ASN A 54 -5.33 1.41 -13.79
C ASN A 54 -4.36 0.42 -14.45
N GLU A 55 -4.88 -0.50 -15.25
CA GLU A 55 -4.13 -1.61 -15.83
C GLU A 55 -3.44 -1.30 -17.16
N SER A 56 -3.44 -0.04 -17.59
CA SER A 56 -2.75 0.34 -18.82
C SER A 56 -1.23 0.14 -18.73
N VAL A 57 -0.52 0.21 -19.86
CA VAL A 57 0.95 0.03 -19.93
C VAL A 57 1.69 0.96 -18.96
N ASN A 58 1.20 2.18 -18.80
CA ASN A 58 1.72 3.17 -17.84
C ASN A 58 0.75 3.32 -16.65
N GLY A 59 0.19 2.20 -16.21
CA GLY A 59 -0.80 2.15 -15.17
C GLY A 59 -0.27 2.54 -13.80
N TYR A 60 -1.18 2.94 -12.94
CA TYR A 60 -0.90 3.29 -11.56
C TYR A 60 -1.66 2.37 -10.62
N ARG A 61 -1.15 2.23 -9.40
CA ARG A 61 -1.81 1.43 -8.37
C ARG A 61 -1.51 1.97 -6.98
N VAL A 62 -2.57 2.12 -6.20
CA VAL A 62 -2.53 2.38 -4.76
C VAL A 62 -3.66 1.58 -4.13
N ASP A 63 -3.39 0.87 -3.04
CA ASP A 63 -4.41 0.06 -2.36
C ASP A 63 -4.87 0.70 -1.04
N GLY A 64 -4.04 1.56 -0.46
CA GLY A 64 -4.40 2.25 0.76
C GLY A 64 -3.55 3.47 1.02
N TYR A 65 -3.98 4.28 1.96
CA TYR A 65 -3.28 5.52 2.31
C TYR A 65 -3.54 5.93 3.75
N ALA A 66 -2.71 6.83 4.24
CA ALA A 66 -2.96 7.60 5.46
C ALA A 66 -2.17 8.91 5.40
N PHE A 67 -2.67 9.89 6.13
CA PHE A 67 -1.94 11.13 6.37
C PHE A 67 -1.53 11.19 7.83
N GLU A 68 -0.26 11.55 8.09
CA GLU A 68 0.20 11.78 9.44
C GLU A 68 0.22 13.29 9.73
N MET A 69 -0.43 13.65 10.84
CA MET A 69 -0.51 15.04 11.28
C MET A 69 0.72 15.42 12.08
N GLN A 70 1.22 16.64 11.90
CA GLN A 70 2.24 17.18 12.77
C GLN A 70 1.70 17.41 14.19
N GLU A 71 2.51 17.06 15.20
CA GLU A 71 2.26 17.46 16.57
C GLU A 71 2.48 18.97 16.71
N GLY A 72 1.56 19.65 17.35
CA GLY A 72 1.65 21.09 17.61
C GLY A 72 0.34 21.84 17.38
N GLU A 73 0.39 23.17 17.55
CA GLU A 73 -0.78 24.03 17.37
C GLU A 73 -1.27 24.07 15.92
N ASP A 74 -0.34 23.89 14.97
CA ASP A 74 -0.61 23.85 13.55
C ASP A 74 -0.79 22.37 13.12
N LYS A 75 -2.01 21.87 13.16
CA LYS A 75 -2.37 20.50 12.79
C LYS A 75 -2.28 20.30 11.26
N SER A 76 -1.11 20.52 10.69
CA SER A 76 -0.89 20.29 9.27
C SER A 76 -0.42 18.88 9.01
N VAL A 77 -0.81 18.32 7.85
CA VAL A 77 -0.34 17.02 7.38
C VAL A 77 1.15 17.14 7.03
N SER A 78 1.98 16.28 7.60
CA SER A 78 3.44 16.29 7.35
C SER A 78 3.89 15.12 6.48
N GLU A 79 3.21 13.98 6.56
CA GLU A 79 3.58 12.77 5.83
C GLU A 79 2.38 12.14 5.16
N LEU A 80 2.60 11.59 3.98
CA LEU A 80 1.64 10.76 3.26
C LEU A 80 2.15 9.33 3.23
N TYR A 81 1.32 8.39 3.65
CA TYR A 81 1.56 6.95 3.50
C TYR A 81 0.78 6.43 2.33
N LEU A 82 1.43 5.74 1.41
CA LEU A 82 0.79 5.01 0.32
C LEU A 82 1.12 3.53 0.46
N VAL A 83 0.10 2.70 0.35
CA VAL A 83 0.24 1.25 0.47
C VAL A 83 -0.11 0.59 -0.85
N VAL A 84 0.75 -0.30 -1.31
CA VAL A 84 0.50 -1.18 -2.45
C VAL A 84 0.55 -2.62 -1.96
N CYS A 85 -0.51 -3.37 -2.20
CA CYS A 85 -0.60 -4.78 -1.82
C CYS A 85 -0.10 -5.68 -2.94
N ASN A 86 0.78 -6.60 -2.59
CA ASN A 86 1.13 -7.74 -3.43
C ASN A 86 0.69 -9.00 -2.68
N TYR A 87 -0.58 -9.35 -2.85
CA TYR A 87 -1.21 -10.47 -2.17
C TYR A 87 -1.53 -11.59 -3.19
N ARG A 88 -1.19 -12.83 -2.82
CA ARG A 88 -1.56 -14.00 -3.59
C ARG A 88 -2.27 -15.01 -2.70
N ASN A 89 -3.34 -15.57 -3.21
CA ASN A 89 -4.10 -16.62 -2.55
C ASN A 89 -3.68 -17.99 -3.08
N ASP A 90 -2.37 -18.26 -3.04
CA ASP A 90 -1.78 -19.51 -3.49
C ASP A 90 -1.56 -20.45 -2.31
N TYR A 91 -1.58 -21.76 -2.56
CA TYR A 91 -1.31 -22.77 -1.53
C TYR A 91 0.16 -22.79 -1.10
N GLU A 92 1.05 -22.48 -2.03
CA GLU A 92 2.48 -22.50 -1.79
C GLU A 92 3.02 -21.10 -1.54
N LEU A 93 3.95 -21.01 -0.60
CA LEU A 93 4.68 -19.81 -0.34
C LEU A 93 5.40 -19.34 -1.61
N PHE A 94 5.26 -18.08 -1.93
CA PHE A 94 5.88 -17.47 -3.10
C PHE A 94 6.94 -16.45 -2.71
N THR A 95 7.82 -16.15 -3.65
CA THR A 95 8.91 -15.20 -3.46
C THR A 95 8.65 -13.93 -4.25
N LEU A 96 8.76 -12.79 -3.58
CA LEU A 96 8.68 -11.48 -4.20
C LEU A 96 10.08 -11.08 -4.65
N ASN A 97 10.27 -10.90 -5.95
CA ASN A 97 11.55 -10.52 -6.52
C ASN A 97 11.67 -9.00 -6.72
N LYS A 98 12.85 -8.55 -7.16
CA LYS A 98 13.12 -7.13 -7.41
C LYS A 98 12.15 -6.50 -8.40
N LYS A 99 11.77 -7.22 -9.47
CA LYS A 99 10.83 -6.72 -10.49
C LYS A 99 9.44 -6.49 -9.91
N ASP A 100 9.00 -7.39 -9.02
CA ASP A 100 7.70 -7.25 -8.35
C ASP A 100 7.68 -6.00 -7.47
N ILE A 101 8.76 -5.76 -6.75
CA ILE A 101 8.92 -4.56 -5.91
C ILE A 101 8.93 -3.30 -6.77
N GLU A 102 9.70 -3.28 -7.84
CA GLU A 102 9.76 -2.14 -8.78
C GLU A 102 8.40 -1.83 -9.38
N LYS A 103 7.63 -2.86 -9.72
CA LYS A 103 6.27 -2.69 -10.25
C LYS A 103 5.36 -2.01 -9.23
N CYS A 104 5.42 -2.42 -7.97
CA CYS A 104 4.66 -1.78 -6.88
C CYS A 104 5.07 -0.32 -6.68
N VAL A 105 6.37 -0.06 -6.61
CA VAL A 105 6.92 1.29 -6.44
C VAL A 105 6.51 2.19 -7.60
N ASN A 106 6.66 1.71 -8.83
CA ASN A 106 6.33 2.48 -10.03
C ASN A 106 4.84 2.76 -10.14
N GLY A 107 3.99 1.81 -9.73
CA GLY A 107 2.54 2.02 -9.70
C GLY A 107 2.14 3.19 -8.81
N ALA A 108 2.67 3.24 -7.61
CA ALA A 108 2.41 4.33 -6.66
C ALA A 108 3.01 5.66 -7.14
N LYS A 109 4.23 5.64 -7.65
CA LYS A 109 4.89 6.84 -8.20
C LYS A 109 4.11 7.43 -9.37
N ARG A 110 3.60 6.59 -10.25
CA ARG A 110 2.78 7.04 -11.40
C ARG A 110 1.49 7.69 -10.94
N PHE A 111 0.86 7.16 -9.90
CA PHE A 111 -0.31 7.77 -9.32
C PHE A 111 0.00 9.17 -8.78
N LEU A 112 1.08 9.34 -8.02
CA LEU A 112 1.49 10.65 -7.52
C LEU A 112 1.79 11.63 -8.66
N ALA A 113 2.49 11.19 -9.69
CA ALA A 113 2.79 12.01 -10.86
C ALA A 113 1.52 12.46 -11.59
N LYS A 114 0.53 11.55 -11.71
CA LYS A 114 -0.77 11.87 -12.30
C LYS A 114 -1.55 12.89 -11.47
N VAL A 115 -1.52 12.77 -10.15
CA VAL A 115 -2.20 13.71 -9.24
C VAL A 115 -1.66 15.14 -9.42
N LEU A 116 -0.38 15.28 -9.73
CA LEU A 116 0.24 16.58 -9.98
C LEU A 116 -0.19 17.20 -11.33
N ASP A 117 -0.75 16.41 -12.24
CA ASP A 117 -1.28 16.89 -13.50
C ASP A 117 -2.72 17.37 -13.33
N PRO A 118 -3.01 18.69 -13.52
CA PRO A 118 -4.36 19.22 -13.33
C PRO A 118 -5.40 18.53 -14.22
N GLN A 119 -5.03 18.11 -15.42
CA GLN A 119 -5.94 17.46 -16.36
C GLN A 119 -6.38 16.07 -15.91
N PHE A 120 -5.52 15.38 -15.15
CA PHE A 120 -5.82 14.03 -14.68
C PHE A 120 -7.04 14.01 -13.75
N ILE A 121 -7.06 14.88 -12.76
CA ILE A 121 -8.14 14.93 -11.77
C ILE A 121 -9.45 15.39 -12.40
N ILE A 122 -9.38 16.38 -13.29
CA ILE A 122 -10.57 16.92 -13.98
C ILE A 122 -11.27 15.83 -14.79
N ASN A 123 -10.51 14.90 -15.37
CA ASN A 123 -11.05 13.84 -16.22
C ASN A 123 -11.56 12.62 -15.44
N LEU A 124 -11.36 12.57 -14.12
CA LEU A 124 -11.84 11.48 -13.28
C LEU A 124 -13.30 11.72 -12.83
N GLU A 125 -14.02 10.64 -12.62
CA GLU A 125 -15.34 10.70 -11.99
C GLU A 125 -15.20 11.12 -10.53
N GLU A 126 -16.00 12.05 -10.08
CA GLU A 126 -15.97 12.59 -8.70
C GLU A 126 -16.22 11.51 -7.64
N SER A 127 -16.97 10.48 -7.98
CA SER A 127 -17.26 9.36 -7.07
C SER A 127 -16.13 8.33 -7.00
N SER A 128 -15.11 8.41 -7.87
CA SER A 128 -14.04 7.44 -7.90
C SER A 128 -13.06 7.62 -6.74
N PRO A 129 -12.51 6.52 -6.21
CA PRO A 129 -11.47 6.60 -5.18
C PRO A 129 -10.23 7.39 -5.63
N ALA A 130 -9.86 7.28 -6.92
CA ALA A 130 -8.74 8.02 -7.48
C ALA A 130 -8.96 9.54 -7.42
N PHE A 131 -10.18 10.00 -7.73
CA PHE A 131 -10.53 11.40 -7.63
C PHE A 131 -10.48 11.88 -6.18
N GLN A 132 -11.11 11.15 -5.28
CA GLN A 132 -11.20 11.53 -3.86
C GLN A 132 -9.82 11.61 -3.21
N LEU A 133 -8.99 10.59 -3.39
CA LEU A 133 -7.63 10.60 -2.87
C LEU A 133 -6.77 11.64 -3.58
N GLY A 134 -6.92 11.79 -4.88
CA GLY A 134 -6.19 12.79 -5.66
C GLY A 134 -6.43 14.21 -5.17
N ILE A 135 -7.66 14.57 -4.88
CA ILE A 135 -8.04 15.87 -4.31
C ILE A 135 -7.38 16.07 -2.93
N LEU A 136 -7.47 15.07 -2.06
CA LEU A 136 -6.88 15.13 -0.72
C LEU A 136 -5.36 15.36 -0.80
N ILE A 137 -4.67 14.61 -1.65
CA ILE A 137 -3.22 14.76 -1.84
C ILE A 137 -2.90 16.15 -2.36
N LYS A 138 -3.62 16.61 -3.39
CA LYS A 138 -3.36 17.90 -4.02
C LYS A 138 -3.53 19.07 -3.04
N GLU A 139 -4.52 19.00 -2.17
CA GLU A 139 -4.74 20.01 -1.14
C GLU A 139 -3.59 20.03 -0.10
N GLN A 140 -2.99 18.87 0.19
CA GLN A 140 -1.99 18.74 1.23
C GLN A 140 -0.55 18.81 0.73
N ILE A 141 -0.33 18.75 -0.59
CA ILE A 141 1.03 18.75 -1.19
C ILE A 141 1.93 19.86 -0.63
N PRO A 142 1.49 21.12 -0.49
CA PRO A 142 2.36 22.16 0.03
C PRO A 142 2.88 21.91 1.44
N LYS A 143 2.20 21.05 2.20
CA LYS A 143 2.52 20.73 3.59
C LYS A 143 3.20 19.39 3.77
N ILE A 144 3.11 18.50 2.78
CA ILE A 144 3.71 17.17 2.83
C ILE A 144 5.23 17.29 2.68
N LYS A 145 5.95 16.80 3.68
CA LYS A 145 7.42 16.79 3.70
C LYS A 145 7.98 15.44 3.24
N ARG A 146 7.22 14.37 3.39
CA ARG A 146 7.66 13.03 3.09
C ARG A 146 6.51 12.16 2.62
N VAL A 147 6.77 11.36 1.60
CA VAL A 147 5.88 10.28 1.17
C VAL A 147 6.54 8.96 1.54
N ARG A 148 5.84 8.15 2.32
CA ARG A 148 6.28 6.80 2.69
C ARG A 148 5.51 5.80 1.87
N LEU A 149 6.23 4.91 1.19
CA LEU A 149 5.63 3.84 0.42
C LEU A 149 5.76 2.53 1.18
N ILE A 150 4.63 1.88 1.40
CA ILE A 150 4.57 0.57 2.05
C ILE A 150 4.15 -0.45 1.01
N ILE A 151 4.98 -1.47 0.82
CA ILE A 151 4.62 -2.64 0.01
C ILE A 151 4.25 -3.75 0.97
N LEU A 152 2.98 -4.15 0.89
CA LEU A 152 2.42 -5.18 1.76
C LEU A 152 2.31 -6.48 0.98
N THR A 153 3.02 -7.50 1.42
CA THR A 153 3.01 -8.81 0.76
C THR A 153 2.85 -9.94 1.76
N ASN A 154 2.16 -11.01 1.35
CA ASN A 154 2.14 -12.27 2.09
C ASN A 154 3.22 -13.25 1.60
N GLY A 155 4.08 -12.83 0.68
CA GLY A 155 5.22 -13.61 0.19
C GLY A 155 6.52 -13.31 0.94
N ILE A 156 7.58 -13.97 0.53
CA ILE A 156 8.92 -13.77 1.06
C ILE A 156 9.70 -12.83 0.14
N LEU A 157 10.42 -11.88 0.72
CA LEU A 157 11.36 -11.06 -0.01
C LEU A 157 12.61 -11.84 -0.34
N SER A 158 12.92 -11.99 -1.63
CA SER A 158 14.21 -12.48 -2.09
C SER A 158 14.97 -11.32 -2.72
N LEU A 159 15.69 -10.60 -1.89
CA LEU A 159 16.67 -9.63 -2.36
C LEU A 159 18.02 -10.34 -2.42
N ARG A 160 18.60 -10.43 -3.62
CA ARG A 160 20.01 -10.76 -3.71
C ARG A 160 20.76 -9.66 -2.98
N LYS A 161 21.43 -10.02 -1.89
CA LYS A 161 22.41 -9.11 -1.29
C LYS A 161 23.44 -8.78 -2.35
N LYS A 162 23.38 -7.60 -2.95
CA LYS A 162 24.58 -7.02 -3.50
C LYS A 162 25.47 -6.80 -2.28
N VAL A 163 26.56 -7.54 -2.23
CA VAL A 163 27.65 -7.20 -1.33
C VAL A 163 28.09 -5.81 -1.78
N LEU A 164 27.63 -4.79 -1.10
CA LEU A 164 28.19 -3.47 -1.29
C LEU A 164 29.66 -3.56 -0.91
N PRO A 165 30.58 -3.09 -1.75
CA PRO A 165 31.98 -3.05 -1.34
C PRO A 165 32.05 -2.29 -0.02
N GLU A 166 32.68 -2.91 0.94
CA GLU A 166 32.96 -2.25 2.22
C GLU A 166 33.71 -0.95 1.93
N GLU A 167 33.10 0.15 2.27
CA GLU A 167 33.83 1.43 2.32
C GLU A 167 34.79 1.44 3.50
#